data_4a2edfe04beed1305a70ff0b126f2393
#
_entry.id   4a2edfe04beed1305a70ff0b126f2393
#
_cell.length_a   1.000
_cell.length_b   1.000
_cell.length_c   1.000
_cell.angle_alpha   90.00
_cell.angle_beta   90.00
_cell.angle_gamma   90.00
#
_symmetry.space_group_name_H-M   'P 1'
#
loop_
_entity.id
_entity.type
_entity.pdbx_description
1 polymer ?
#
loop_
_entity_poly.entity_id
_entity_poly.type
_entity_poly.pdbx_seq_one_letter_code
_entity_poly.pdbx_strand_id
1 'polypeptide(L)'
;MAKAPWGIRFIRMFSRDQWYRTFTLIFTFLLYTSFHMSRKPISIVKAELHRNCSGVHEMMFTDNEHPLKGGPWRKGENDTWCDWVPFNRKDFKQLLGALDYSFLGTYAIGMYFSGVIGERLPLRCYLAVGMLASGFFTALFGLGYFWNIHSLGFYIFVQLANGLVQTTGWPSVVACIGNWFGKGKRGLIMGVWNSHTSVGNILGSLVAGVWVTKAWGWSFVVPGIIIAVMGIFCWLFLIEDPRDVDCTPPQHQDQAYGSVATEGFESHVPTDFQVSGEACPAKAIRFLDALRIPGVIEFSLCLFFAKLVSYTFLFWLPMYISSQARLGSKDSGNMSTLFDVGGLIGGILAGILSDYFGGRATICGAMLILAAPMLYVYNSFGYTSTPTLISLLILCGILVNGPYALITTAVSADLGTHKSLKGNSKALSTVTAIIDGTGSVGAALGPLLAGLISPMGWDCVFYMLMAADGCACLFLSRLIYNELKGWCCAGVAGSKDL
;
A
#
# COMPACT_ATOMS: atom_id res chain seq x y z
N MET A 1 6.07 37.92 35.70
CA MET A 1 5.68 37.56 34.31
C MET A 1 5.17 36.13 34.30
N ALA A 2 3.88 35.94 34.05
CA ALA A 2 3.31 34.58 33.97
C ALA A 2 3.97 33.82 32.82
N LYS A 3 4.54 32.64 33.13
CA LYS A 3 5.14 31.75 32.11
C LYS A 3 4.02 31.27 31.20
N ALA A 4 4.15 31.46 29.88
CA ALA A 4 3.17 31.00 28.90
C ALA A 4 2.78 29.51 29.12
N PRO A 5 1.50 29.13 28.97
CA PRO A 5 1.05 27.76 29.12
C PRO A 5 1.86 26.80 28.28
N TRP A 6 1.98 25.55 28.71
CA TRP A 6 2.85 24.54 28.10
C TRP A 6 2.54 24.34 26.60
N GLY A 7 1.27 24.30 26.21
CA GLY A 7 0.83 24.19 24.81
C GLY A 7 1.31 25.37 23.94
N ILE A 8 1.27 26.61 24.48
CA ILE A 8 1.76 27.79 23.73
C ILE A 8 3.29 27.78 23.62
N ARG A 9 4.00 27.27 24.64
CA ARG A 9 5.45 27.06 24.54
C ARG A 9 5.81 26.03 23.49
N PHE A 10 5.06 24.93 23.43
CA PHE A 10 5.23 23.87 22.42
C PHE A 10 5.00 24.43 21.01
N ILE A 11 3.92 25.20 20.80
CA ILE A 11 3.63 25.83 19.50
C ILE A 11 4.75 26.79 19.07
N ARG A 12 5.32 27.56 19.99
CA ARG A 12 6.41 28.50 19.70
C ARG A 12 7.78 27.86 19.52
N MET A 13 7.92 26.56 19.83
CA MET A 13 9.18 25.85 19.72
C MET A 13 9.50 25.46 18.26
N PHE A 14 8.50 25.44 17.39
CA PHE A 14 8.65 25.08 15.98
C PHE A 14 8.61 26.33 15.09
N SER A 15 9.49 26.35 14.09
CA SER A 15 9.42 27.36 13.03
C SER A 15 8.17 27.16 12.15
N ARG A 16 7.77 28.22 11.44
CA ARG A 16 6.65 28.17 10.48
C ARG A 16 6.83 27.02 9.48
N ASP A 17 8.03 26.87 8.91
CA ASP A 17 8.36 25.82 7.97
C ASP A 17 8.18 24.42 8.57
N GLN A 18 8.59 24.22 9.82
CA GLN A 18 8.41 22.94 10.51
C GLN A 18 6.95 22.60 10.75
N TRP A 19 6.11 23.59 11.07
CA TRP A 19 4.68 23.40 11.25
C TRP A 19 4.00 22.96 9.95
N TYR A 20 4.26 23.68 8.85
CA TYR A 20 3.66 23.32 7.56
C TYR A 20 4.18 21.99 7.02
N ARG A 21 5.45 21.67 7.20
CA ARG A 21 6.00 20.34 6.84
C ARG A 21 5.35 19.21 7.64
N THR A 22 5.21 19.39 8.96
CA THR A 22 4.54 18.40 9.82
C THR A 22 3.07 18.27 9.46
N PHE A 23 2.38 19.39 9.23
CA PHE A 23 0.99 19.39 8.80
C PHE A 23 0.82 18.63 7.48
N THR A 24 1.60 18.92 6.45
CA THR A 24 1.51 18.25 5.16
C THR A 24 1.81 16.76 5.27
N LEU A 25 2.80 16.36 6.08
CA LEU A 25 3.13 14.96 6.32
C LEU A 25 1.95 14.20 6.97
N ILE A 26 1.39 14.73 8.05
CA ILE A 26 0.26 14.12 8.76
C ILE A 26 -0.98 14.13 7.85
N PHE A 27 -1.24 15.23 7.18
CA PHE A 27 -2.42 15.37 6.35
C PHE A 27 -2.40 14.40 5.15
N THR A 28 -1.29 14.31 4.42
CA THR A 28 -1.12 13.33 3.33
C THR A 28 -1.15 11.89 3.84
N PHE A 29 -0.64 11.62 5.04
CA PHE A 29 -0.78 10.32 5.72
C PHE A 29 -2.25 9.96 5.92
N LEU A 30 -3.08 10.88 6.44
CA LEU A 30 -4.51 10.65 6.65
C LEU A 30 -5.28 10.49 5.33
N LEU A 31 -4.96 11.31 4.31
CA LEU A 31 -5.56 11.18 2.98
C LEU A 31 -5.31 9.77 2.42
N TYR A 32 -4.06 9.30 2.48
CA TYR A 32 -3.73 8.00 1.90
C TYR A 32 -4.16 6.81 2.76
N THR A 33 -4.25 6.98 4.08
CA THR A 33 -4.92 6.05 5.00
C THR A 33 -6.37 5.79 4.57
N SER A 34 -7.10 6.84 4.17
CA SER A 34 -8.49 6.70 3.73
C SER A 34 -8.64 5.94 2.40
N PHE A 35 -7.67 6.03 1.48
CA PHE A 35 -7.62 5.17 0.30
C PHE A 35 -7.49 3.70 0.66
N HIS A 36 -6.54 3.33 1.53
CA HIS A 36 -6.36 1.95 1.95
C HIS A 36 -7.55 1.43 2.75
N MET A 37 -8.13 2.27 3.61
CA MET A 37 -9.35 1.94 4.34
C MET A 37 -10.50 1.58 3.39
N SER A 38 -10.66 2.28 2.27
CA SER A 38 -11.74 2.03 1.30
C SER A 38 -11.54 0.75 0.46
N ARG A 39 -10.33 0.21 0.39
CA ARG A 39 -10.00 -1.03 -0.36
C ARG A 39 -10.28 -2.30 0.43
N LYS A 40 -10.22 -2.24 1.76
CA LYS A 40 -10.28 -3.43 2.63
C LYS A 40 -11.67 -4.07 2.77
N PRO A 41 -12.81 -3.37 2.67
CA PRO A 41 -14.14 -3.94 2.90
C PRO A 41 -14.43 -5.20 2.11
N ILE A 42 -14.03 -5.28 0.83
CA ILE A 42 -14.28 -6.46 0.00
C ILE A 42 -13.69 -7.74 0.62
N SER A 43 -12.51 -7.67 1.24
CA SER A 43 -11.87 -8.82 1.86
C SER A 43 -12.66 -9.37 3.06
N ILE A 44 -13.36 -8.49 3.78
CA ILE A 44 -14.17 -8.85 4.96
C ILE A 44 -15.53 -9.40 4.53
N VAL A 45 -16.14 -8.80 3.51
CA VAL A 45 -17.49 -9.12 3.04
C VAL A 45 -17.53 -10.40 2.22
N LYS A 46 -16.41 -10.86 1.64
CA LYS A 46 -16.35 -12.09 0.83
C LYS A 46 -16.99 -13.31 1.50
N ALA A 47 -16.75 -13.49 2.79
CA ALA A 47 -17.31 -14.62 3.55
C ALA A 47 -18.83 -14.49 3.74
N GLU A 48 -19.37 -13.26 3.70
CA GLU A 48 -20.82 -13.03 3.78
C GLU A 48 -21.51 -13.12 2.41
N LEU A 49 -20.81 -12.81 1.31
CA LEU A 49 -21.35 -12.97 -0.04
C LEU A 49 -21.58 -14.45 -0.39
N HIS A 50 -20.81 -15.35 0.22
CA HIS A 50 -21.02 -16.79 0.11
C HIS A 50 -21.15 -17.40 1.50
N ARG A 51 -22.36 -17.39 2.06
CA ARG A 51 -22.65 -18.02 3.34
C ARG A 51 -23.30 -19.39 3.12
N ASN A 52 -22.72 -20.43 3.74
CA ASN A 52 -23.31 -21.74 3.72
C ASN A 52 -24.49 -21.81 4.72
N CYS A 53 -25.70 -21.72 4.22
CA CYS A 53 -26.93 -21.80 5.02
C CYS A 53 -27.55 -23.21 5.04
N SER A 54 -26.92 -24.21 4.42
CA SER A 54 -27.43 -25.60 4.38
C SER A 54 -27.56 -26.21 5.78
N GLY A 55 -26.67 -25.89 6.73
CA GLY A 55 -26.76 -26.35 8.10
C GLY A 55 -27.92 -25.75 8.93
N VAL A 56 -28.44 -24.58 8.51
CA VAL A 56 -29.59 -23.94 9.16
C VAL A 56 -30.89 -24.66 8.80
N HIS A 57 -30.99 -25.20 7.60
CA HIS A 57 -32.14 -25.99 7.16
C HIS A 57 -32.24 -27.34 7.88
N GLU A 58 -31.12 -28.04 8.10
CA GLU A 58 -31.13 -29.31 8.84
C GLU A 58 -31.51 -29.14 10.32
N MET A 59 -31.04 -28.07 10.99
CA MET A 59 -31.47 -27.82 12.39
C MET A 59 -32.94 -27.43 12.51
N MET A 60 -33.60 -26.89 11.48
CA MET A 60 -35.01 -26.55 11.51
C MET A 60 -35.94 -27.76 11.38
N PHE A 61 -35.46 -28.89 10.84
CA PHE A 61 -36.28 -30.10 10.65
C PHE A 61 -36.10 -31.14 11.74
N THR A 62 -35.12 -31.01 12.65
CA THR A 62 -34.85 -31.98 13.72
C THR A 62 -35.43 -31.60 15.08
N ASP A 63 -35.85 -30.35 15.30
CA ASP A 63 -36.43 -29.92 16.60
C ASP A 63 -37.92 -29.56 16.46
N ASN A 64 -38.78 -30.61 16.52
CA ASN A 64 -40.21 -30.45 16.73
C ASN A 64 -40.58 -30.24 18.20
N GLU A 65 -39.66 -30.11 19.14
CA GLU A 65 -39.93 -29.87 20.55
C GLU A 65 -39.03 -28.79 21.14
N HIS A 66 -39.58 -27.62 21.35
CA HIS A 66 -39.13 -26.38 22.01
C HIS A 66 -38.56 -25.29 21.12
N PRO A 67 -39.27 -24.16 20.97
CA PRO A 67 -38.73 -22.95 20.39
C PRO A 67 -37.74 -22.31 21.38
N LEU A 68 -36.43 -22.46 21.14
CA LEU A 68 -35.40 -21.72 21.86
C LEU A 68 -35.55 -20.23 21.54
N LYS A 69 -36.11 -19.49 22.50
CA LYS A 69 -36.07 -18.03 22.55
C LYS A 69 -34.60 -17.59 22.63
N GLY A 70 -34.09 -16.93 21.59
CA GLY A 70 -32.84 -16.17 21.69
C GLY A 70 -31.74 -16.40 20.67
N GLY A 71 -31.99 -16.99 19.51
CA GLY A 71 -31.04 -16.96 18.40
C GLY A 71 -31.13 -15.63 17.63
N PRO A 72 -30.00 -15.04 17.14
CA PRO A 72 -30.00 -13.76 16.41
C PRO A 72 -30.63 -13.80 15.00
N TRP A 73 -31.32 -14.88 14.63
CA TRP A 73 -31.82 -15.18 13.29
C TRP A 73 -33.32 -15.33 13.24
N ARG A 74 -34.06 -14.24 13.42
CA ARG A 74 -35.46 -14.20 12.97
C ARG A 74 -35.44 -14.01 11.46
N LYS A 75 -35.91 -15.02 10.73
CA LYS A 75 -36.26 -14.91 9.32
C LYS A 75 -37.37 -13.85 9.20
N GLY A 76 -37.03 -12.62 8.82
CA GLY A 76 -37.99 -11.70 8.19
C GLY A 76 -38.32 -12.30 6.83
N GLU A 77 -39.56 -12.20 6.41
CA GLU A 77 -40.15 -12.78 5.20
C GLU A 77 -39.44 -12.40 3.86
N ASN A 78 -38.34 -11.60 3.92
CA ASN A 78 -37.52 -11.11 2.79
C ASN A 78 -36.03 -11.33 2.98
N ASP A 79 -35.55 -12.27 3.82
CA ASP A 79 -34.11 -12.48 4.04
C ASP A 79 -33.51 -13.43 2.98
N THR A 80 -33.31 -12.89 1.76
CA THR A 80 -32.67 -13.59 0.63
C THR A 80 -31.14 -13.56 0.67
N TRP A 81 -30.54 -13.03 1.73
CA TRP A 81 -29.10 -12.77 1.79
C TRP A 81 -28.23 -14.04 1.87
N CYS A 82 -28.78 -15.19 2.28
CA CYS A 82 -28.13 -16.48 2.17
C CYS A 82 -27.92 -16.92 0.73
N ASP A 83 -28.74 -16.44 -0.17
CA ASP A 83 -28.77 -16.80 -1.60
C ASP A 83 -28.27 -15.63 -2.46
N TRP A 84 -27.24 -14.88 -2.01
CA TRP A 84 -26.76 -13.73 -2.77
C TRP A 84 -26.17 -14.14 -4.12
N VAL A 85 -27.03 -14.16 -5.12
CA VAL A 85 -26.65 -14.44 -6.51
C VAL A 85 -25.72 -13.31 -7.00
N PRO A 86 -24.62 -13.63 -7.71
CA PRO A 86 -24.22 -14.94 -8.23
C PRO A 86 -23.25 -15.73 -7.33
N PHE A 87 -22.96 -15.26 -6.12
CA PHE A 87 -21.93 -15.85 -5.23
C PHE A 87 -22.42 -17.10 -4.49
N ASN A 88 -23.67 -17.51 -4.67
CA ASN A 88 -24.23 -18.78 -4.18
C ASN A 88 -23.78 -20.02 -5.01
N ARG A 89 -23.05 -19.82 -6.12
CA ARG A 89 -22.62 -20.87 -7.05
C ARG A 89 -21.37 -21.58 -6.56
N LYS A 90 -21.08 -22.78 -7.12
CA LYS A 90 -19.87 -23.55 -6.81
C LYS A 90 -18.56 -22.85 -7.22
N ASP A 91 -18.64 -21.99 -8.23
CA ASP A 91 -17.51 -21.19 -8.76
C ASP A 91 -17.35 -19.81 -8.07
N PHE A 92 -17.99 -19.57 -6.92
CA PHE A 92 -17.99 -18.30 -6.23
C PHE A 92 -16.59 -17.74 -5.94
N LYS A 93 -15.60 -18.60 -5.61
CA LYS A 93 -14.22 -18.17 -5.36
C LYS A 93 -13.58 -17.56 -6.61
N GLN A 94 -13.87 -18.11 -7.78
CA GLN A 94 -13.40 -17.56 -9.05
C GLN A 94 -14.05 -16.20 -9.34
N LEU A 95 -15.35 -16.07 -9.06
CA LEU A 95 -16.08 -14.80 -9.21
C LEU A 95 -15.56 -13.72 -8.26
N LEU A 96 -15.25 -14.08 -7.01
CA LEU A 96 -14.64 -13.16 -6.03
C LEU A 96 -13.22 -12.75 -6.45
N GLY A 97 -12.42 -13.69 -6.98
CA GLY A 97 -11.11 -13.39 -7.55
C GLY A 97 -11.20 -12.46 -8.76
N ALA A 98 -12.22 -12.62 -9.60
CA ALA A 98 -12.48 -11.73 -10.74
C ALA A 98 -12.85 -10.31 -10.29
N LEU A 99 -13.58 -10.13 -9.18
CA LEU A 99 -13.85 -8.81 -8.60
C LEU A 99 -12.56 -8.12 -8.13
N ASP A 100 -11.69 -8.84 -7.44
CA ASP A 100 -10.40 -8.29 -7.01
C ASP A 100 -9.55 -7.89 -8.22
N TYR A 101 -9.48 -8.77 -9.22
CA TYR A 101 -8.74 -8.50 -10.45
C TYR A 101 -9.30 -7.30 -11.22
N SER A 102 -10.63 -7.15 -11.25
CA SER A 102 -11.27 -6.00 -11.90
C SER A 102 -10.81 -4.68 -11.31
N PHE A 103 -10.72 -4.59 -9.98
CA PHE A 103 -10.20 -3.42 -9.29
C PHE A 103 -8.69 -3.24 -9.49
N LEU A 104 -7.91 -4.28 -9.17
CA LEU A 104 -6.44 -4.21 -9.15
C LEU A 104 -5.85 -4.16 -10.56
N GLY A 105 -6.47 -4.81 -11.53
CA GLY A 105 -6.06 -4.79 -12.94
C GLY A 105 -6.22 -3.40 -13.56
N THR A 106 -7.38 -2.76 -13.37
CA THR A 106 -7.57 -1.36 -13.83
C THR A 106 -6.70 -0.40 -13.06
N TYR A 107 -6.47 -0.61 -11.76
CA TYR A 107 -5.51 0.16 -10.98
C TYR A 107 -4.09 0.05 -11.56
N ALA A 108 -3.63 -1.17 -11.86
CA ALA A 108 -2.30 -1.39 -12.42
C ALA A 108 -2.12 -0.70 -13.80
N ILE A 109 -3.10 -0.82 -14.68
CA ILE A 109 -3.08 -0.15 -15.99
C ILE A 109 -3.15 1.37 -15.82
N GLY A 110 -4.07 1.85 -15.01
CA GLY A 110 -4.30 3.27 -14.79
C GLY A 110 -3.11 3.99 -14.16
N MET A 111 -2.27 3.29 -13.36
CA MET A 111 -1.08 3.86 -12.73
C MET A 111 -0.06 4.41 -13.74
N TYR A 112 0.10 3.75 -14.90
CA TYR A 112 1.02 4.23 -15.94
C TYR A 112 0.55 5.56 -16.56
N PHE A 113 -0.76 5.75 -16.68
CA PHE A 113 -1.34 6.98 -17.22
C PHE A 113 -1.49 8.07 -16.16
N SER A 114 -1.77 7.68 -14.92
CA SER A 114 -2.02 8.59 -13.80
C SER A 114 -0.84 9.52 -13.51
N GLY A 115 0.39 9.02 -13.59
CA GLY A 115 1.59 9.84 -13.41
C GLY A 115 1.69 10.96 -14.46
N VAL A 116 1.45 10.63 -15.73
CA VAL A 116 1.49 11.60 -16.84
C VAL A 116 0.36 12.63 -16.75
N ILE A 117 -0.82 12.22 -16.33
CA ILE A 117 -1.98 13.12 -16.18
C ILE A 117 -1.78 14.02 -14.96
N GLY A 118 -1.30 13.46 -13.84
CA GLY A 118 -1.06 14.19 -12.60
C GLY A 118 0.01 15.29 -12.73
N GLU A 119 1.00 15.12 -13.61
CA GLU A 119 2.01 16.17 -13.92
C GLU A 119 1.42 17.37 -14.67
N ARG A 120 0.27 17.23 -15.32
CA ARG A 120 -0.37 18.28 -16.15
C ARG A 120 -1.49 19.00 -15.44
N LEU A 121 -2.04 18.44 -14.37
CA LEU A 121 -3.19 18.98 -13.65
C LEU A 121 -2.74 19.54 -12.28
N PRO A 122 -3.46 20.54 -11.72
CA PRO A 122 -3.25 20.95 -10.34
C PRO A 122 -3.41 19.75 -9.41
N LEU A 123 -2.37 19.43 -8.67
CA LEU A 123 -2.25 18.21 -7.87
C LEU A 123 -3.41 18.08 -6.86
N ARG A 124 -3.74 19.17 -6.18
CA ARG A 124 -4.84 19.24 -5.22
C ARG A 124 -6.18 18.88 -5.84
N CYS A 125 -6.50 19.47 -7.00
CA CYS A 125 -7.75 19.17 -7.70
C CYS A 125 -7.79 17.73 -8.21
N TYR A 126 -6.69 17.24 -8.78
CA TYR A 126 -6.58 15.88 -9.29
C TYR A 126 -6.77 14.84 -8.19
N LEU A 127 -6.12 15.03 -7.03
CA LEU A 127 -6.27 14.15 -5.88
C LEU A 127 -7.67 14.23 -5.27
N ALA A 128 -8.22 15.43 -5.09
CA ALA A 128 -9.54 15.62 -4.50
C ALA A 128 -10.66 14.98 -5.35
N VAL A 129 -10.65 15.20 -6.67
CA VAL A 129 -11.60 14.57 -7.60
C VAL A 129 -11.47 13.05 -7.56
N GLY A 130 -10.25 12.53 -7.55
CA GLY A 130 -10.02 11.08 -7.43
C GLY A 130 -10.57 10.49 -6.13
N MET A 131 -10.41 11.19 -5.01
CA MET A 131 -10.96 10.77 -3.71
C MET A 131 -12.49 10.82 -3.67
N LEU A 132 -13.10 11.87 -4.21
CA LEU A 132 -14.56 11.98 -4.31
C LEU A 132 -15.14 10.89 -5.19
N ALA A 133 -14.55 10.65 -6.36
CA ALA A 133 -14.97 9.59 -7.27
C ALA A 133 -14.77 8.19 -6.64
N SER A 134 -13.65 7.96 -5.94
CA SER A 134 -13.41 6.71 -5.21
C SER A 134 -14.44 6.50 -4.11
N GLY A 135 -14.78 7.55 -3.35
CA GLY A 135 -15.85 7.50 -2.34
C GLY A 135 -17.20 7.13 -2.93
N PHE A 136 -17.53 7.73 -4.08
CA PHE A 136 -18.77 7.44 -4.81
C PHE A 136 -18.82 5.97 -5.26
N PHE A 137 -17.79 5.44 -5.93
CA PHE A 137 -17.81 4.05 -6.41
C PHE A 137 -17.71 3.04 -5.27
N THR A 138 -16.98 3.34 -4.19
CA THR A 138 -16.96 2.49 -3.00
C THR A 138 -18.34 2.43 -2.35
N ALA A 139 -19.02 3.56 -2.17
CA ALA A 139 -20.38 3.60 -1.65
C ALA A 139 -21.37 2.91 -2.61
N LEU A 140 -21.22 3.11 -3.92
CA LEU A 140 -22.07 2.49 -4.94
C LEU A 140 -22.02 0.96 -4.90
N PHE A 141 -20.86 0.37 -4.63
CA PHE A 141 -20.74 -1.06 -4.40
C PHE A 141 -21.63 -1.53 -3.22
N GLY A 142 -21.58 -0.79 -2.11
CA GLY A 142 -22.41 -1.08 -0.94
C GLY A 142 -23.90 -0.84 -1.17
N LEU A 143 -24.27 0.16 -1.99
CA LEU A 143 -25.66 0.44 -2.36
C LEU A 143 -26.27 -0.71 -3.16
N GLY A 144 -25.47 -1.52 -3.85
CA GLY A 144 -25.93 -2.75 -4.50
C GLY A 144 -26.64 -3.71 -3.55
N TYR A 145 -26.27 -3.71 -2.25
CA TYR A 145 -26.97 -4.45 -1.21
C TYR A 145 -28.39 -3.90 -0.98
N PHE A 146 -28.52 -2.59 -0.78
CA PHE A 146 -29.81 -1.95 -0.47
C PHE A 146 -30.76 -1.94 -1.66
N TRP A 147 -30.23 -1.90 -2.88
CA TRP A 147 -31.00 -1.99 -4.12
C TRP A 147 -31.24 -3.42 -4.60
N ASN A 148 -30.80 -4.41 -3.82
CA ASN A 148 -30.94 -5.83 -4.12
C ASN A 148 -30.42 -6.20 -5.53
N ILE A 149 -29.23 -5.71 -5.87
CA ILE A 149 -28.63 -5.94 -7.18
C ILE A 149 -27.87 -7.26 -7.16
N HIS A 150 -28.29 -8.21 -8.00
CA HIS A 150 -27.72 -9.55 -8.14
C HIS A 150 -26.93 -9.74 -9.44
N SER A 151 -26.54 -8.66 -10.10
CA SER A 151 -25.77 -8.70 -11.34
C SER A 151 -24.29 -8.62 -11.09
N LEU A 152 -23.53 -9.66 -11.49
CA LEU A 152 -22.07 -9.66 -11.46
C LEU A 152 -21.48 -8.50 -12.27
N GLY A 153 -22.11 -8.18 -13.42
CA GLY A 153 -21.67 -7.09 -14.29
C GLY A 153 -21.67 -5.73 -13.59
N PHE A 154 -22.66 -5.47 -12.72
CA PHE A 154 -22.69 -4.26 -11.91
C PHE A 154 -21.47 -4.17 -10.98
N TYR A 155 -21.20 -5.21 -10.21
CA TYR A 155 -20.08 -5.23 -9.26
C TYR A 155 -18.72 -5.14 -9.97
N ILE A 156 -18.55 -5.84 -11.10
CA ILE A 156 -17.35 -5.74 -11.94
C ILE A 156 -17.18 -4.32 -12.45
N PHE A 157 -18.22 -3.70 -13.01
CA PHE A 157 -18.16 -2.32 -13.53
C PHE A 157 -17.76 -1.33 -12.44
N VAL A 158 -18.37 -1.42 -11.26
CA VAL A 158 -18.07 -0.56 -10.12
C VAL A 158 -16.60 -0.73 -9.67
N GLN A 159 -16.09 -1.97 -9.64
CA GLN A 159 -14.71 -2.26 -9.29
C GLN A 159 -13.72 -1.76 -10.34
N LEU A 160 -14.02 -1.91 -11.64
CA LEU A 160 -13.21 -1.35 -12.72
C LEU A 160 -13.10 0.17 -12.61
N ALA A 161 -14.23 0.85 -12.43
CA ALA A 161 -14.27 2.31 -12.30
C ALA A 161 -13.54 2.77 -11.03
N ASN A 162 -13.76 2.10 -9.90
CA ASN A 162 -13.09 2.43 -8.64
C ASN A 162 -11.58 2.22 -8.74
N GLY A 163 -11.13 1.11 -9.34
CA GLY A 163 -9.70 0.85 -9.57
C GLY A 163 -9.05 1.96 -10.38
N LEU A 164 -9.71 2.42 -11.45
CA LEU A 164 -9.19 3.49 -12.29
C LEU A 164 -9.06 4.82 -11.54
N VAL A 165 -10.10 5.26 -10.83
CA VAL A 165 -10.07 6.55 -10.12
C VAL A 165 -9.12 6.56 -8.93
N GLN A 166 -8.88 5.42 -8.30
CA GLN A 166 -7.92 5.32 -7.18
C GLN A 166 -6.46 5.49 -7.61
N THR A 167 -6.14 5.37 -8.90
CA THR A 167 -4.78 5.62 -9.40
C THR A 167 -4.31 7.06 -9.21
N THR A 168 -5.23 8.01 -9.04
CA THR A 168 -4.89 9.43 -8.79
C THR A 168 -4.13 9.63 -7.47
N GLY A 169 -4.27 8.70 -6.50
CA GLY A 169 -3.77 8.85 -5.14
C GLY A 169 -2.25 8.84 -5.04
N TRP A 170 -1.61 7.72 -5.45
CA TRP A 170 -0.19 7.48 -5.19
C TRP A 170 0.74 8.51 -5.83
N PRO A 171 0.65 8.80 -7.15
CA PRO A 171 1.52 9.78 -7.78
C PRO A 171 1.38 11.17 -7.16
N SER A 172 0.14 11.58 -6.86
CA SER A 172 -0.15 12.90 -6.29
C SER A 172 0.44 13.09 -4.90
N VAL A 173 0.27 12.11 -4.02
CA VAL A 173 0.75 12.22 -2.64
C VAL A 173 2.28 12.14 -2.59
N VAL A 174 2.90 11.27 -3.39
CA VAL A 174 4.37 11.18 -3.50
C VAL A 174 4.95 12.48 -4.06
N ALA A 175 4.32 13.08 -5.07
CA ALA A 175 4.74 14.37 -5.62
C ALA A 175 4.64 15.48 -4.57
N CYS A 176 3.52 15.57 -3.84
CA CYS A 176 3.33 16.55 -2.76
C CYS A 176 4.43 16.41 -1.69
N ILE A 177 4.69 15.19 -1.19
CA ILE A 177 5.77 14.97 -0.20
C ILE A 177 7.14 15.31 -0.80
N GLY A 178 7.36 15.00 -2.08
CA GLY A 178 8.58 15.36 -2.80
C GLY A 178 8.86 16.87 -2.82
N ASN A 179 7.80 17.70 -2.93
CA ASN A 179 7.89 19.15 -2.91
C ASN A 179 8.27 19.69 -1.51
N TRP A 180 7.81 19.03 -0.43
CA TRP A 180 8.02 19.46 0.94
C TRP A 180 9.29 18.92 1.59
N PHE A 181 9.77 17.76 1.19
CA PHE A 181 10.89 17.05 1.81
C PHE A 181 12.02 16.81 0.79
N GLY A 182 13.18 17.42 1.06
CA GLY A 182 14.40 17.22 0.27
C GLY A 182 15.01 15.82 0.38
N LYS A 183 16.09 15.56 -0.35
CA LYS A 183 16.74 14.25 -0.47
C LYS A 183 17.36 13.71 0.85
N GLY A 184 17.71 14.58 1.80
CA GLY A 184 18.63 14.24 2.91
C GLY A 184 18.08 13.38 4.07
N LYS A 185 16.75 13.22 4.24
CA LYS A 185 16.13 12.40 5.30
C LYS A 185 14.90 11.63 4.80
N ARG A 186 14.83 11.38 3.52
CA ARG A 186 13.65 10.75 2.89
C ARG A 186 13.40 9.32 3.38
N GLY A 187 14.44 8.52 3.63
CA GLY A 187 14.29 7.10 3.95
C GLY A 187 13.44 6.87 5.21
N LEU A 188 13.83 7.46 6.34
CA LEU A 188 13.09 7.33 7.60
C LEU A 188 11.68 7.97 7.51
N ILE A 189 11.59 9.21 6.96
CA ILE A 189 10.31 9.92 6.83
C ILE A 189 9.34 9.14 5.97
N MET A 190 9.81 8.67 4.81
CA MET A 190 8.98 7.87 3.89
C MET A 190 8.65 6.49 4.47
N GLY A 191 9.56 5.87 5.22
CA GLY A 191 9.31 4.60 5.90
C GLY A 191 8.19 4.71 6.94
N VAL A 192 8.26 5.72 7.81
CA VAL A 192 7.20 6.00 8.80
C VAL A 192 5.91 6.42 8.10
N TRP A 193 5.99 7.29 7.08
CA TRP A 193 4.83 7.74 6.33
C TRP A 193 4.13 6.57 5.61
N ASN A 194 4.87 5.61 5.06
CA ASN A 194 4.29 4.44 4.38
C ASN A 194 3.46 3.53 5.31
N SER A 195 3.57 3.70 6.63
CA SER A 195 2.73 2.96 7.59
C SER A 195 1.23 3.27 7.46
N HIS A 196 0.85 4.35 6.71
CA HIS A 196 -0.54 4.62 6.33
C HIS A 196 -1.23 3.42 5.67
N THR A 197 -0.48 2.58 4.95
CA THR A 197 -0.99 1.36 4.31
C THR A 197 -1.56 0.40 5.34
N SER A 198 -0.76 0.02 6.33
CA SER A 198 -1.18 -0.89 7.40
C SER A 198 -2.26 -0.25 8.29
N VAL A 199 -2.11 1.02 8.64
CA VAL A 199 -3.13 1.75 9.42
C VAL A 199 -4.46 1.79 8.68
N GLY A 200 -4.44 2.10 7.37
CA GLY A 200 -5.63 2.12 6.53
C GLY A 200 -6.31 0.75 6.42
N ASN A 201 -5.54 -0.31 6.25
CA ASN A 201 -6.05 -1.68 6.20
C ASN A 201 -6.69 -2.10 7.54
N ILE A 202 -6.04 -1.79 8.67
CA ILE A 202 -6.56 -2.07 10.01
C ILE A 202 -7.88 -1.34 10.22
N LEU A 203 -7.91 -0.02 9.98
CA LEU A 203 -9.14 0.77 10.10
C LEU A 203 -10.24 0.28 9.16
N GLY A 204 -9.89 -0.08 7.92
CA GLY A 204 -10.83 -0.64 6.95
C GLY A 204 -11.45 -1.95 7.41
N SER A 205 -10.65 -2.85 8.01
CA SER A 205 -11.15 -4.10 8.59
C SER A 205 -12.08 -3.85 9.77
N LEU A 206 -11.68 -2.98 10.69
CA LEU A 206 -12.48 -2.67 11.88
C LEU A 206 -13.81 -2.00 11.50
N VAL A 207 -13.78 -0.99 10.62
CA VAL A 207 -14.99 -0.28 10.18
C VAL A 207 -15.93 -1.22 9.41
N ALA A 208 -15.39 -2.01 8.47
CA ALA A 208 -16.20 -2.98 7.72
C ALA A 208 -16.79 -4.06 8.64
N GLY A 209 -16.00 -4.55 9.61
CA GLY A 209 -16.41 -5.59 10.56
C GLY A 209 -17.57 -5.21 11.48
N VAL A 210 -17.81 -3.90 11.70
CA VAL A 210 -18.96 -3.43 12.50
C VAL A 210 -20.30 -3.80 11.85
N TRP A 211 -20.35 -3.73 10.52
CA TRP A 211 -21.60 -3.82 9.76
C TRP A 211 -21.77 -5.14 9.01
N VAL A 212 -20.67 -5.89 8.82
CA VAL A 212 -20.63 -7.04 7.92
C VAL A 212 -21.69 -8.10 8.20
N THR A 213 -21.99 -8.38 9.47
CA THR A 213 -22.96 -9.39 9.86
C THR A 213 -24.41 -8.89 9.90
N LYS A 214 -24.62 -7.57 9.88
CA LYS A 214 -25.97 -6.98 9.97
C LYS A 214 -26.50 -6.56 8.61
N ALA A 215 -25.70 -5.76 7.89
CA ALA A 215 -26.01 -5.24 6.56
C ALA A 215 -24.68 -4.90 5.87
N TRP A 216 -24.09 -5.85 5.17
CA TRP A 216 -22.75 -5.72 4.59
C TRP A 216 -22.60 -4.53 3.63
N GLY A 217 -23.69 -3.99 3.09
CA GLY A 217 -23.66 -2.77 2.29
C GLY A 217 -23.03 -1.58 3.02
N TRP A 218 -23.31 -1.43 4.33
CA TRP A 218 -22.69 -0.38 5.15
C TRP A 218 -21.18 -0.52 5.29
N SER A 219 -20.64 -1.74 5.18
CA SER A 219 -19.19 -1.97 5.20
C SER A 219 -18.47 -1.25 4.05
N PHE A 220 -19.16 -0.90 2.98
CA PHE A 220 -18.65 -0.11 1.85
C PHE A 220 -19.11 1.36 1.91
N VAL A 221 -20.38 1.60 2.27
CA VAL A 221 -20.92 2.97 2.26
C VAL A 221 -20.19 3.85 3.28
N VAL A 222 -19.90 3.36 4.48
CA VAL A 222 -19.22 4.15 5.52
C VAL A 222 -17.80 4.52 5.10
N PRO A 223 -16.91 3.60 4.67
CA PRO A 223 -15.60 3.98 4.13
C PRO A 223 -15.68 4.87 2.88
N GLY A 224 -16.69 4.66 2.04
CA GLY A 224 -16.96 5.51 0.88
C GLY A 224 -17.25 6.97 1.25
N ILE A 225 -18.05 7.18 2.29
CA ILE A 225 -18.32 8.53 2.84
C ILE A 225 -17.04 9.13 3.43
N ILE A 226 -16.28 8.36 4.21
CA ILE A 226 -15.04 8.85 4.86
C ILE A 226 -14.05 9.33 3.81
N ILE A 227 -13.78 8.54 2.75
CA ILE A 227 -12.83 8.98 1.70
C ILE A 227 -13.36 10.18 0.92
N ALA A 228 -14.67 10.28 0.69
CA ALA A 228 -15.27 11.46 0.03
C ALA A 228 -15.11 12.73 0.89
N VAL A 229 -15.36 12.65 2.19
CA VAL A 229 -15.15 13.75 3.15
C VAL A 229 -13.67 14.15 3.19
N MET A 230 -12.76 13.18 3.22
CA MET A 230 -11.31 13.44 3.14
C MET A 230 -10.93 14.09 1.81
N GLY A 231 -11.61 13.75 0.70
CA GLY A 231 -11.45 14.44 -0.58
C GLY A 231 -11.84 15.92 -0.55
N ILE A 232 -12.93 16.26 0.17
CA ILE A 232 -13.32 17.66 0.41
C ILE A 232 -12.25 18.38 1.23
N PHE A 233 -11.76 17.75 2.32
CA PHE A 233 -10.67 18.32 3.12
C PHE A 233 -9.38 18.47 2.31
N CYS A 234 -9.07 17.52 1.41
CA CYS A 234 -7.94 17.62 0.49
C CYS A 234 -8.05 18.89 -0.36
N TRP A 235 -9.22 19.14 -0.95
CA TRP A 235 -9.44 20.33 -1.77
C TRP A 235 -9.34 21.64 -0.99
N LEU A 236 -9.78 21.64 0.28
CA LEU A 236 -9.78 22.84 1.14
C LEU A 236 -8.40 23.13 1.76
N PHE A 237 -7.63 22.11 2.14
CA PHE A 237 -6.48 22.30 3.05
C PHE A 237 -5.14 21.79 2.48
N LEU A 238 -5.11 21.04 1.36
CA LEU A 238 -3.84 20.54 0.84
C LEU A 238 -3.02 21.69 0.24
N ILE A 239 -1.79 21.83 0.73
CA ILE A 239 -0.80 22.79 0.22
C ILE A 239 0.18 22.00 -0.65
N GLU A 240 0.20 22.30 -1.95
CA GLU A 240 0.97 21.53 -2.96
C GLU A 240 2.46 21.85 -2.89
N ASP A 241 2.80 23.13 -2.68
CA ASP A 241 4.18 23.62 -2.72
C ASP A 241 4.45 24.51 -1.49
N PRO A 242 5.62 24.40 -0.83
CA PRO A 242 5.98 25.27 0.29
C PRO A 242 5.97 26.76 -0.06
N ARG A 243 6.18 27.11 -1.33
CA ARG A 243 6.15 28.51 -1.80
C ARG A 243 4.77 29.14 -1.71
N ASP A 244 3.68 28.35 -1.77
CA ASP A 244 2.31 28.85 -1.67
C ASP A 244 1.98 29.45 -0.29
N VAL A 245 2.81 29.14 0.71
CA VAL A 245 2.66 29.64 2.10
C VAL A 245 3.92 30.35 2.59
N ASP A 246 4.75 30.88 1.68
CA ASP A 246 6.02 31.55 1.92
C ASP A 246 6.97 30.74 2.81
N CYS A 247 7.00 29.42 2.66
CA CYS A 247 7.96 28.52 3.28
C CYS A 247 9.15 28.25 2.36
N THR A 248 10.31 27.97 2.93
CA THR A 248 11.53 27.67 2.17
C THR A 248 11.42 26.30 1.53
N PRO A 249 11.52 26.19 0.17
CA PRO A 249 11.60 24.91 -0.48
C PRO A 249 12.86 24.15 -0.03
N PRO A 250 12.84 22.81 -0.02
CA PRO A 250 14.01 22.02 0.35
C PRO A 250 15.15 22.31 -0.63
N GLN A 251 16.32 22.70 -0.11
CA GLN A 251 17.52 22.95 -0.93
C GLN A 251 17.88 21.65 -1.68
N HIS A 252 17.88 21.72 -3.00
CA HIS A 252 18.52 20.71 -3.81
C HIS A 252 20.04 20.81 -3.59
N GLN A 253 20.67 19.73 -3.19
CA GLN A 253 22.12 19.64 -2.89
C GLN A 253 23.04 19.95 -4.09
N ASP A 254 22.47 20.39 -5.21
CA ASP A 254 23.21 20.72 -6.44
C ASP A 254 24.00 22.02 -6.36
N GLN A 255 23.80 22.83 -5.28
CA GLN A 255 24.58 24.06 -5.05
C GLN A 255 25.87 23.86 -4.22
N ALA A 256 26.06 22.72 -3.58
CA ALA A 256 27.25 22.47 -2.76
C ALA A 256 28.53 22.20 -3.55
N TYR A 257 28.45 21.99 -4.86
CA TYR A 257 29.62 21.78 -5.73
C TYR A 257 30.06 23.02 -6.50
N GLY A 258 29.24 24.08 -6.50
CA GLY A 258 29.53 25.35 -7.16
C GLY A 258 30.31 26.36 -6.30
N SER A 259 30.35 26.19 -4.98
CA SER A 259 30.95 27.19 -4.06
C SER A 259 32.37 26.86 -3.59
N VAL A 260 32.93 25.70 -3.94
CA VAL A 260 34.32 25.33 -3.56
C VAL A 260 35.34 25.66 -4.67
N ALA A 261 34.89 26.10 -5.84
CA ALA A 261 35.78 26.40 -6.97
C ALA A 261 36.08 27.88 -7.21
N THR A 262 35.74 28.78 -6.31
CA THR A 262 35.97 30.24 -6.49
C THR A 262 36.61 30.92 -5.28
N GLU A 263 37.50 30.23 -4.56
CA GLU A 263 38.49 30.93 -3.73
C GLU A 263 39.85 30.73 -4.36
N GLY A 264 40.27 31.70 -5.17
CA GLY A 264 41.63 31.79 -5.65
C GLY A 264 41.76 32.06 -7.16
N PHE A 265 41.34 33.21 -7.64
CA PHE A 265 42.04 33.95 -8.67
C PHE A 265 41.36 35.34 -8.88
N GLU A 266 41.89 36.39 -8.28
CA GLU A 266 41.62 37.77 -8.73
C GLU A 266 42.32 37.99 -10.07
N SER A 267 41.54 38.28 -11.13
CA SER A 267 42.04 39.11 -12.24
C SER A 267 40.86 39.77 -12.97
N HIS A 268 40.94 41.09 -13.04
CA HIS A 268 40.10 42.01 -13.74
C HIS A 268 39.74 41.60 -15.17
N VAL A 269 38.44 41.62 -15.51
CA VAL A 269 37.92 41.86 -16.88
C VAL A 269 36.45 42.32 -16.80
N PRO A 270 35.94 43.15 -17.76
CA PRO A 270 34.88 44.15 -17.55
C PRO A 270 33.44 43.65 -17.64
N THR A 271 32.55 44.38 -17.00
CA THR A 271 31.07 44.44 -17.13
C THR A 271 30.66 44.49 -18.60
N ASP A 272 29.86 43.48 -19.03
CA ASP A 272 28.69 43.50 -19.88
C ASP A 272 28.45 42.12 -20.52
N PHE A 273 27.80 41.22 -19.77
CA PHE A 273 27.02 40.15 -20.37
C PHE A 273 25.93 39.74 -19.39
N GLN A 274 24.72 40.25 -19.59
CA GLN A 274 23.52 39.71 -19.03
C GLN A 274 23.31 38.31 -19.62
N VAL A 275 23.77 37.29 -18.90
CA VAL A 275 23.36 35.89 -19.17
C VAL A 275 22.03 35.71 -18.50
N SER A 276 20.95 35.90 -19.23
CA SER A 276 19.63 35.36 -18.91
C SER A 276 19.75 33.85 -18.90
N GLY A 277 20.07 33.30 -17.72
CA GLY A 277 20.03 31.86 -17.46
C GLY A 277 18.59 31.39 -17.40
N GLU A 278 17.91 31.26 -18.53
CA GLU A 278 16.76 30.40 -18.66
C GLU A 278 17.22 28.98 -18.29
N ALA A 279 16.84 28.53 -17.12
CA ALA A 279 17.01 27.16 -16.70
C ALA A 279 16.28 26.27 -17.72
N CYS A 280 17.03 25.60 -18.59
CA CYS A 280 16.47 24.62 -19.52
C CYS A 280 15.56 23.67 -18.74
N PRO A 281 14.27 23.53 -19.10
CA PRO A 281 13.37 22.64 -18.40
C PRO A 281 13.94 21.21 -18.44
N ALA A 282 14.19 20.62 -17.28
CA ALA A 282 14.77 19.30 -17.15
C ALA A 282 13.96 18.31 -18.02
N LYS A 283 14.61 17.75 -19.05
CA LYS A 283 13.98 16.86 -20.00
C LYS A 283 13.59 15.58 -19.31
N ALA A 284 12.31 15.17 -19.39
CA ALA A 284 11.84 13.91 -18.81
C ALA A 284 12.67 12.74 -19.35
N ILE A 285 13.06 11.82 -18.47
CA ILE A 285 13.78 10.61 -18.88
C ILE A 285 12.83 9.70 -19.68
N ARG A 286 13.36 9.05 -20.73
CA ARG A 286 12.57 8.06 -21.46
C ARG A 286 12.39 6.80 -20.63
N PHE A 287 11.25 6.14 -20.74
CA PHE A 287 10.93 4.90 -20.03
C PHE A 287 12.03 3.81 -20.19
N LEU A 288 12.54 3.62 -21.41
CA LEU A 288 13.61 2.65 -21.70
C LEU A 288 14.95 3.02 -21.04
N ASP A 289 15.22 4.31 -20.88
CA ASP A 289 16.46 4.77 -20.23
C ASP A 289 16.39 4.55 -18.71
N ALA A 290 15.21 4.69 -18.12
CA ALA A 290 14.97 4.37 -16.72
C ALA A 290 15.15 2.86 -16.44
N LEU A 291 14.74 1.98 -17.33
CA LEU A 291 14.96 0.52 -17.21
C LEU A 291 16.43 0.12 -17.26
N ARG A 292 17.32 0.95 -17.84
CA ARG A 292 18.76 0.69 -17.90
C ARG A 292 19.48 1.03 -16.59
N ILE A 293 18.83 1.68 -15.66
CA ILE A 293 19.41 1.98 -14.34
C ILE A 293 19.63 0.66 -13.59
N PRO A 294 20.85 0.37 -13.12
CA PRO A 294 21.14 -0.87 -12.41
C PRO A 294 20.25 -1.03 -11.16
N GLY A 295 19.58 -2.15 -11.06
CA GLY A 295 18.67 -2.46 -9.95
C GLY A 295 17.19 -2.19 -10.23
N VAL A 296 16.83 -1.36 -11.21
CA VAL A 296 15.41 -1.04 -11.49
C VAL A 296 14.64 -2.28 -11.91
N ILE A 297 15.17 -3.09 -12.81
CA ILE A 297 14.50 -4.32 -13.28
C ILE A 297 14.43 -5.35 -12.16
N GLU A 298 15.54 -5.58 -11.47
CA GLU A 298 15.62 -6.57 -10.39
C GLU A 298 14.63 -6.25 -9.25
N PHE A 299 14.61 -5.01 -8.77
CA PHE A 299 13.67 -4.61 -7.73
C PHE A 299 12.22 -4.53 -8.22
N SER A 300 11.98 -4.18 -9.49
CA SER A 300 10.62 -4.20 -10.06
C SER A 300 10.04 -5.60 -10.10
N LEU A 301 10.83 -6.60 -10.54
CA LEU A 301 10.41 -8.00 -10.57
C LEU A 301 10.30 -8.60 -9.16
N CYS A 302 11.20 -8.24 -8.26
CA CYS A 302 11.05 -8.61 -6.85
C CYS A 302 9.75 -8.05 -6.27
N LEU A 303 9.44 -6.77 -6.51
CA LEU A 303 8.21 -6.15 -6.02
C LEU A 303 6.95 -6.76 -6.63
N PHE A 304 7.01 -7.21 -7.90
CA PHE A 304 5.92 -7.95 -8.52
C PHE A 304 5.53 -9.15 -7.68
N PHE A 305 6.49 -9.99 -7.30
CA PHE A 305 6.23 -11.19 -6.50
C PHE A 305 5.91 -10.86 -5.03
N ALA A 306 6.60 -9.91 -4.42
CA ALA A 306 6.32 -9.48 -3.06
C ALA A 306 4.90 -8.90 -2.91
N LYS A 307 4.45 -8.07 -3.86
CA LYS A 307 3.06 -7.58 -3.88
C LYS A 307 2.05 -8.68 -4.21
N LEU A 308 2.40 -9.66 -5.05
CA LEU A 308 1.56 -10.82 -5.30
C LEU A 308 1.22 -11.53 -3.99
N VAL A 309 2.23 -11.81 -3.15
CA VAL A 309 2.04 -12.45 -1.84
C VAL A 309 1.25 -11.55 -0.89
N SER A 310 1.71 -10.31 -0.69
CA SER A 310 1.10 -9.35 0.25
C SER A 310 -0.38 -9.07 -0.08
N TYR A 311 -0.72 -8.86 -1.35
CA TYR A 311 -2.10 -8.56 -1.77
C TYR A 311 -3.00 -9.80 -1.76
N THR A 312 -2.45 -11.00 -1.96
CA THR A 312 -3.20 -12.23 -1.72
C THR A 312 -3.64 -12.32 -0.25
N PHE A 313 -2.76 -12.05 0.70
CA PHE A 313 -3.12 -11.95 2.11
C PHE A 313 -4.15 -10.84 2.36
N LEU A 314 -3.91 -9.64 1.81
CA LEU A 314 -4.82 -8.50 1.98
C LEU A 314 -6.27 -8.84 1.62
N PHE A 315 -6.48 -9.56 0.51
CA PHE A 315 -7.81 -9.81 -0.05
C PHE A 315 -8.42 -11.16 0.35
N TRP A 316 -7.60 -12.16 0.73
CA TRP A 316 -8.09 -13.52 0.98
C TRP A 316 -7.88 -14.02 2.41
N LEU A 317 -7.01 -13.37 3.20
CA LEU A 317 -6.72 -13.81 4.57
C LEU A 317 -7.97 -13.90 5.47
N PRO A 318 -8.90 -12.93 5.51
CA PRO A 318 -10.10 -13.07 6.32
C PRO A 318 -10.93 -14.31 5.96
N MET A 319 -11.10 -14.58 4.66
CA MET A 319 -11.82 -15.73 4.17
C MET A 319 -11.10 -17.05 4.49
N TYR A 320 -9.77 -17.09 4.38
CA TYR A 320 -8.95 -18.22 4.79
C TYR A 320 -9.12 -18.52 6.28
N ILE A 321 -8.97 -17.50 7.15
CA ILE A 321 -9.17 -17.63 8.59
C ILE A 321 -10.58 -18.12 8.91
N SER A 322 -11.60 -17.55 8.27
CA SER A 322 -12.99 -17.98 8.45
C SER A 322 -13.19 -19.46 8.11
N SER A 323 -12.60 -19.93 7.02
CA SER A 323 -12.74 -21.31 6.56
C SER A 323 -11.97 -22.31 7.45
N GLN A 324 -10.79 -21.96 7.96
CA GLN A 324 -9.92 -22.86 8.74
C GLN A 324 -10.24 -22.83 10.24
N ALA A 325 -10.40 -21.64 10.82
CA ALA A 325 -10.68 -21.47 12.24
C ALA A 325 -12.19 -21.52 12.57
N ARG A 326 -13.07 -21.65 11.56
CA ARG A 326 -14.54 -21.60 11.70
C ARG A 326 -15.04 -20.36 12.44
N LEU A 327 -14.33 -19.25 12.27
CA LEU A 327 -14.69 -17.95 12.85
C LEU A 327 -15.69 -17.23 11.95
N GLY A 328 -16.56 -16.43 12.56
CA GLY A 328 -17.45 -15.54 11.81
C GLY A 328 -16.67 -14.46 11.03
N SER A 329 -17.29 -13.86 10.01
CA SER A 329 -16.66 -12.87 9.11
C SER A 329 -16.08 -11.68 9.85
N LYS A 330 -16.75 -11.21 10.92
CA LYS A 330 -16.25 -10.12 11.78
C LYS A 330 -14.97 -10.50 12.50
N ASP A 331 -14.95 -11.66 13.16
CA ASP A 331 -13.79 -12.08 13.97
C ASP A 331 -12.62 -12.46 13.09
N SER A 332 -12.87 -13.07 11.94
CA SER A 332 -11.85 -13.35 10.91
C SER A 332 -11.24 -12.06 10.35
N GLY A 333 -12.07 -11.05 10.11
CA GLY A 333 -11.64 -9.73 9.72
C GLY A 333 -10.77 -9.06 10.78
N ASN A 334 -11.18 -9.12 12.05
CA ASN A 334 -10.39 -8.59 13.17
C ASN A 334 -9.06 -9.32 13.31
N MET A 335 -9.03 -10.66 13.21
CA MET A 335 -7.79 -11.44 13.28
C MET A 335 -6.84 -11.10 12.12
N SER A 336 -7.37 -10.85 10.93
CA SER A 336 -6.52 -10.46 9.79
C SER A 336 -5.79 -9.13 9.99
N THR A 337 -6.25 -8.26 10.90
CA THR A 337 -5.55 -6.99 11.21
C THR A 337 -4.20 -7.22 11.85
N LEU A 338 -3.99 -8.38 12.51
CA LEU A 338 -2.69 -8.73 13.12
C LEU A 338 -1.58 -8.89 12.06
N PHE A 339 -1.94 -9.36 10.87
CA PHE A 339 -1.02 -9.38 9.73
C PHE A 339 -0.63 -7.95 9.29
N ASP A 340 -1.58 -7.02 9.28
CA ASP A 340 -1.30 -5.62 8.96
C ASP A 340 -0.48 -4.92 10.07
N VAL A 341 -0.71 -5.28 11.37
CA VAL A 341 0.15 -4.84 12.48
C VAL A 341 1.59 -5.35 12.29
N GLY A 342 1.74 -6.63 11.94
CA GLY A 342 3.03 -7.18 11.56
C GLY A 342 3.68 -6.42 10.40
N GLY A 343 2.90 -6.07 9.39
CA GLY A 343 3.36 -5.31 8.24
C GLY A 343 3.88 -3.90 8.59
N LEU A 344 3.22 -3.21 9.52
CA LEU A 344 3.68 -1.94 10.05
C LEU A 344 5.06 -2.08 10.73
N ILE A 345 5.18 -3.07 11.62
CA ILE A 345 6.44 -3.36 12.32
C ILE A 345 7.54 -3.75 11.31
N GLY A 346 7.20 -4.64 10.36
CA GLY A 346 8.11 -5.15 9.34
C GLY A 346 8.66 -4.06 8.43
N GLY A 347 7.82 -3.13 7.98
CA GLY A 347 8.24 -1.99 7.16
C GLY A 347 9.24 -1.07 7.88
N ILE A 348 8.98 -0.77 9.16
CA ILE A 348 9.89 0.04 9.99
C ILE A 348 11.21 -0.70 10.22
N LEU A 349 11.14 -1.97 10.62
CA LEU A 349 12.34 -2.79 10.86
C LEU A 349 13.19 -2.94 9.60
N ALA A 350 12.58 -3.22 8.45
CA ALA A 350 13.28 -3.31 7.17
C ALA A 350 14.00 -2.02 6.82
N GLY A 351 13.36 -0.87 7.05
CA GLY A 351 13.97 0.46 6.87
C GLY A 351 15.18 0.66 7.76
N ILE A 352 15.03 0.46 9.07
CA ILE A 352 16.12 0.64 10.06
C ILE A 352 17.29 -0.32 9.76
N LEU A 353 17.00 -1.60 9.56
CA LEU A 353 18.04 -2.61 9.29
C LEU A 353 18.78 -2.30 7.99
N SER A 354 18.06 -1.89 6.94
CA SER A 354 18.69 -1.58 5.65
C SER A 354 19.56 -0.31 5.72
N ASP A 355 19.18 0.67 6.51
CA ASP A 355 19.98 1.88 6.74
C ASP A 355 21.21 1.56 7.61
N TYR A 356 21.08 0.66 8.61
CA TYR A 356 22.18 0.27 9.48
C TYR A 356 23.24 -0.58 8.77
N PHE A 357 22.83 -1.59 8.00
CA PHE A 357 23.75 -2.48 7.29
C PHE A 357 24.17 -1.95 5.92
N GLY A 358 23.52 -0.92 5.38
CA GLY A 358 23.83 -0.36 4.07
C GLY A 358 23.51 -1.28 2.89
N GLY A 359 22.64 -2.30 3.07
CA GLY A 359 22.32 -3.30 2.05
C GLY A 359 20.80 -3.47 1.86
N ARG A 360 20.22 -2.77 0.89
CA ARG A 360 18.79 -2.82 0.60
C ARG A 360 18.35 -4.19 0.08
N ALA A 361 19.08 -4.73 -0.90
CA ALA A 361 18.75 -6.03 -1.49
C ALA A 361 18.97 -7.19 -0.52
N THR A 362 20.01 -7.12 0.30
CA THR A 362 20.33 -8.16 1.30
C THR A 362 19.25 -8.27 2.36
N ILE A 363 18.73 -7.13 2.87
CA ILE A 363 17.66 -7.15 3.88
C ILE A 363 16.35 -7.63 3.26
N CYS A 364 15.98 -7.17 2.06
CA CYS A 364 14.81 -7.71 1.34
C CYS A 364 14.93 -9.22 1.15
N GLY A 365 16.07 -9.69 0.65
CA GLY A 365 16.30 -11.12 0.42
C GLY A 365 16.24 -11.95 1.69
N ALA A 366 16.86 -11.51 2.80
CA ALA A 366 16.80 -12.19 4.08
C ALA A 366 15.36 -12.34 4.59
N MET A 367 14.56 -11.28 4.51
CA MET A 367 13.15 -11.33 4.93
C MET A 367 12.32 -12.27 4.05
N LEU A 368 12.52 -12.27 2.73
CA LEU A 368 11.82 -13.16 1.79
C LEU A 368 12.21 -14.63 2.00
N ILE A 369 13.51 -14.93 2.24
CA ILE A 369 13.98 -16.28 2.55
C ILE A 369 13.34 -16.81 3.83
N LEU A 370 13.13 -15.95 4.82
CA LEU A 370 12.45 -16.31 6.06
C LEU A 370 10.93 -16.38 5.92
N ALA A 371 10.34 -15.62 4.98
CA ALA A 371 8.91 -15.60 4.75
C ALA A 371 8.39 -16.95 4.23
N ALA A 372 9.05 -17.58 3.26
CA ALA A 372 8.61 -18.83 2.68
C ALA A 372 8.42 -19.98 3.70
N PRO A 373 9.41 -20.32 4.58
CA PRO A 373 9.18 -21.33 5.63
C PRO A 373 8.17 -20.87 6.67
N MET A 374 8.07 -19.56 6.96
CA MET A 374 7.07 -19.03 7.89
C MET A 374 5.65 -19.22 7.36
N LEU A 375 5.42 -19.04 6.05
CA LEU A 375 4.15 -19.31 5.40
C LEU A 375 3.75 -20.79 5.53
N TYR A 376 4.71 -21.70 5.38
CA TYR A 376 4.48 -23.13 5.62
C TYR A 376 4.09 -23.42 7.07
N VAL A 377 4.81 -22.85 8.04
CA VAL A 377 4.51 -23.00 9.48
C VAL A 377 3.12 -22.44 9.80
N TYR A 378 2.78 -21.27 9.24
CA TYR A 378 1.46 -20.67 9.44
C TYR A 378 0.33 -21.55 8.88
N ASN A 379 0.49 -22.09 7.67
CA ASN A 379 -0.50 -22.98 7.08
C ASN A 379 -0.67 -24.29 7.86
N SER A 380 0.42 -24.85 8.36
CA SER A 380 0.41 -26.16 9.04
C SER A 380 0.00 -26.08 10.53
N PHE A 381 0.40 -25.04 11.24
CA PHE A 381 0.28 -24.94 12.69
C PHE A 381 -0.54 -23.75 13.18
N GLY A 382 -0.93 -22.82 12.28
CA GLY A 382 -1.59 -21.57 12.66
C GLY A 382 -2.89 -21.75 13.46
N TYR A 383 -3.57 -22.87 13.29
CA TYR A 383 -4.87 -23.13 13.90
C TYR A 383 -4.82 -24.08 15.12
N THR A 384 -3.63 -24.40 15.63
CA THR A 384 -3.48 -25.26 16.81
C THR A 384 -3.96 -24.58 18.09
N SER A 385 -3.73 -23.26 18.20
CA SER A 385 -4.23 -22.45 19.31
C SER A 385 -4.36 -20.97 18.94
N THR A 386 -5.20 -20.22 19.64
CA THR A 386 -5.36 -18.77 19.40
C THR A 386 -4.05 -17.98 19.58
N PRO A 387 -3.23 -18.21 20.62
CA PRO A 387 -1.93 -17.53 20.74
C PRO A 387 -0.98 -17.84 19.58
N THR A 388 -0.97 -19.08 19.08
CA THR A 388 -0.18 -19.47 17.92
C THR A 388 -0.61 -18.74 16.67
N LEU A 389 -1.93 -18.67 16.43
CA LEU A 389 -2.51 -17.92 15.31
C LEU A 389 -2.08 -16.45 15.35
N ILE A 390 -2.20 -15.79 16.49
CA ILE A 390 -1.84 -14.38 16.68
C ILE A 390 -0.33 -14.18 16.40
N SER A 391 0.52 -14.98 16.99
CA SER A 391 1.98 -14.85 16.85
C SER A 391 2.43 -15.06 15.42
N LEU A 392 1.91 -16.10 14.75
CA LEU A 392 2.27 -16.40 13.36
C LEU A 392 1.74 -15.37 12.38
N LEU A 393 0.54 -14.81 12.60
CA LEU A 393 0.01 -13.72 11.78
C LEU A 393 0.90 -12.48 11.83
N ILE A 394 1.34 -12.08 13.01
CA ILE A 394 2.25 -10.94 13.18
C ILE A 394 3.59 -11.22 12.50
N LEU A 395 4.18 -12.41 12.72
CA LEU A 395 5.46 -12.78 12.11
C LEU A 395 5.38 -12.85 10.58
N CYS A 396 4.34 -13.47 10.04
CA CYS A 396 4.09 -13.46 8.59
C CYS A 396 3.95 -12.02 8.06
N GLY A 397 3.21 -11.18 8.78
CA GLY A 397 3.06 -9.77 8.41
C GLY A 397 4.39 -9.02 8.36
N ILE A 398 5.27 -9.22 9.35
CA ILE A 398 6.61 -8.64 9.39
C ILE A 398 7.42 -9.04 8.16
N LEU A 399 7.48 -10.33 7.87
CA LEU A 399 8.36 -10.88 6.84
C LEU A 399 7.86 -10.60 5.41
N VAL A 400 6.54 -10.68 5.18
CA VAL A 400 5.94 -10.46 3.86
C VAL A 400 5.88 -8.99 3.48
N ASN A 401 5.46 -8.11 4.41
CA ASN A 401 5.28 -6.69 4.10
C ASN A 401 6.57 -5.85 4.25
N GLY A 402 7.59 -6.34 4.96
CA GLY A 402 8.87 -5.64 5.09
C GLY A 402 9.54 -5.33 3.76
N PRO A 403 9.82 -6.35 2.91
CA PRO A 403 10.40 -6.15 1.58
C PRO A 403 9.54 -5.25 0.68
N TYR A 404 8.22 -5.45 0.69
CA TYR A 404 7.28 -4.62 -0.04
C TYR A 404 7.41 -3.15 0.37
N ALA A 405 7.38 -2.83 1.65
CA ALA A 405 7.49 -1.48 2.16
C ALA A 405 8.85 -0.85 1.81
N LEU A 406 9.96 -1.60 1.98
CA LEU A 406 11.29 -1.11 1.71
C LEU A 406 11.51 -0.80 0.22
N ILE A 407 11.02 -1.65 -0.68
CA ILE A 407 11.19 -1.46 -2.13
C ILE A 407 10.35 -0.27 -2.62
N THR A 408 9.10 -0.17 -2.21
CA THR A 408 8.22 0.92 -2.65
C THR A 408 8.65 2.29 -2.16
N THR A 409 9.39 2.38 -1.06
CA THR A 409 9.83 3.65 -0.46
C THR A 409 11.31 3.93 -0.68
N ALA A 410 12.18 3.36 0.16
CA ALA A 410 13.59 3.69 0.19
C ALA A 410 14.33 3.29 -1.09
N VAL A 411 14.09 2.09 -1.60
CA VAL A 411 14.76 1.62 -2.83
C VAL A 411 14.32 2.45 -4.03
N SER A 412 13.02 2.70 -4.19
CA SER A 412 12.51 3.53 -5.29
C SER A 412 13.07 4.95 -5.24
N ALA A 413 13.23 5.52 -4.03
CA ALA A 413 13.83 6.83 -3.86
C ALA A 413 15.34 6.84 -4.21
N ASP A 414 16.08 5.81 -3.77
CA ASP A 414 17.51 5.68 -4.05
C ASP A 414 17.77 5.51 -5.55
N LEU A 415 17.02 4.63 -6.21
CA LEU A 415 17.13 4.40 -7.66
C LEU A 415 16.69 5.62 -8.48
N GLY A 416 15.64 6.31 -8.06
CA GLY A 416 15.17 7.54 -8.70
C GLY A 416 16.12 8.74 -8.54
N THR A 417 17.11 8.63 -7.66
CA THR A 417 18.16 9.63 -7.45
C THR A 417 19.56 9.12 -7.79
N HIS A 418 19.66 8.03 -8.53
CA HIS A 418 20.93 7.40 -8.88
C HIS A 418 21.87 8.35 -9.64
N LYS A 419 23.18 8.22 -9.42
CA LYS A 419 24.23 9.09 -10.01
C LYS A 419 24.17 9.17 -11.54
N SER A 420 23.72 8.11 -12.22
CA SER A 420 23.56 8.08 -13.68
C SER A 420 22.54 9.08 -14.21
N LEU A 421 21.66 9.60 -13.36
CA LEU A 421 20.57 10.52 -13.71
C LEU A 421 20.98 11.99 -13.69
N LYS A 422 22.24 12.30 -13.35
CA LYS A 422 22.82 13.67 -13.36
C LYS A 422 21.92 14.75 -12.74
N GLY A 423 21.20 14.42 -11.63
CA GLY A 423 20.35 15.36 -10.93
C GLY A 423 18.96 15.61 -11.54
N ASN A 424 18.54 14.84 -12.54
CA ASN A 424 17.22 14.99 -13.16
C ASN A 424 16.09 14.58 -12.19
N SER A 425 15.41 15.57 -11.60
CA SER A 425 14.35 15.36 -10.62
C SER A 425 13.11 14.62 -11.19
N LYS A 426 12.86 14.73 -12.50
CA LYS A 426 11.76 14.02 -13.17
C LYS A 426 12.00 12.51 -13.29
N ALA A 427 13.26 12.06 -13.21
CA ALA A 427 13.60 10.64 -13.24
C ALA A 427 13.08 9.86 -12.04
N LEU A 428 12.97 10.48 -10.86
CA LEU A 428 12.41 9.85 -9.66
C LEU A 428 10.97 9.38 -9.90
N SER A 429 10.13 10.22 -10.49
CA SER A 429 8.73 9.87 -10.78
C SER A 429 8.64 8.68 -11.74
N THR A 430 9.42 8.69 -12.82
CA THR A 430 9.41 7.61 -13.82
C THR A 430 9.92 6.28 -13.23
N VAL A 431 11.01 6.29 -12.46
CA VAL A 431 11.55 5.08 -11.82
C VAL A 431 10.57 4.52 -10.80
N THR A 432 10.00 5.37 -9.96
CA THR A 432 8.97 4.97 -8.98
C THR A 432 7.74 4.39 -9.67
N ALA A 433 7.28 4.99 -10.77
CA ALA A 433 6.14 4.49 -11.52
C ALA A 433 6.42 3.12 -12.16
N ILE A 434 7.63 2.87 -12.67
CA ILE A 434 8.01 1.56 -13.22
C ILE A 434 8.00 0.49 -12.12
N ILE A 435 8.66 0.76 -11.00
CA ILE A 435 8.78 -0.20 -9.89
C ILE A 435 7.38 -0.49 -9.31
N ASP A 436 6.62 0.55 -8.99
CA ASP A 436 5.30 0.41 -8.38
C ASP A 436 4.26 -0.15 -9.35
N GLY A 437 4.29 0.28 -10.62
CA GLY A 437 3.42 -0.24 -11.67
C GLY A 437 3.63 -1.73 -11.92
N THR A 438 4.89 -2.18 -12.03
CA THR A 438 5.22 -3.61 -12.15
C THR A 438 4.74 -4.38 -10.93
N GLY A 439 4.96 -3.87 -9.71
CA GLY A 439 4.44 -4.46 -8.49
C GLY A 439 2.90 -4.52 -8.47
N SER A 440 2.21 -3.53 -9.03
CA SER A 440 0.74 -3.50 -9.08
C SER A 440 0.15 -4.57 -10.01
N VAL A 441 0.88 -4.98 -11.06
CA VAL A 441 0.50 -6.15 -11.86
C VAL A 441 0.54 -7.42 -11.02
N GLY A 442 1.60 -7.61 -10.21
CA GLY A 442 1.69 -8.73 -9.26
C GLY A 442 0.55 -8.70 -8.22
N ALA A 443 0.25 -7.50 -7.69
CA ALA A 443 -0.87 -7.30 -6.78
C ALA A 443 -2.23 -7.71 -7.39
N ALA A 444 -2.42 -7.50 -8.69
CA ALA A 444 -3.64 -7.90 -9.39
C ALA A 444 -3.71 -9.42 -9.64
N LEU A 445 -2.58 -10.03 -9.98
CA LEU A 445 -2.52 -11.46 -10.29
C LEU A 445 -2.64 -12.33 -9.03
N GLY A 446 -2.09 -11.91 -7.89
CA GLY A 446 -2.11 -12.69 -6.66
C GLY A 446 -3.52 -13.11 -6.22
N PRO A 447 -4.43 -12.16 -5.94
CA PRO A 447 -5.81 -12.47 -5.56
C PRO A 447 -6.59 -13.24 -6.64
N LEU A 448 -6.34 -12.97 -7.92
CA LEU A 448 -6.94 -13.73 -9.02
C LEU A 448 -6.52 -15.20 -8.97
N LEU A 449 -5.21 -15.46 -8.89
CA LEU A 449 -4.67 -16.82 -8.78
C LEU A 449 -5.17 -17.54 -7.53
N ALA A 450 -5.27 -16.82 -6.39
CA ALA A 450 -5.85 -17.40 -5.18
C ALA A 450 -7.31 -17.81 -5.39
N GLY A 451 -8.11 -17.00 -6.09
CA GLY A 451 -9.49 -17.34 -6.45
C GLY A 451 -9.59 -18.59 -7.35
N LEU A 452 -8.66 -18.74 -8.30
CA LEU A 452 -8.60 -19.88 -9.23
C LEU A 452 -8.08 -21.16 -8.56
N ILE A 453 -7.09 -21.05 -7.66
CA ILE A 453 -6.39 -22.19 -7.06
C ILE A 453 -7.08 -22.66 -5.77
N SER A 454 -7.69 -21.76 -4.99
CA SER A 454 -8.29 -22.09 -3.69
C SER A 454 -9.40 -23.16 -3.73
N PRO A 455 -10.13 -23.41 -4.83
CA PRO A 455 -11.02 -24.59 -4.93
C PRO A 455 -10.29 -25.94 -4.85
N MET A 456 -8.98 -25.97 -5.22
CA MET A 456 -8.14 -27.17 -5.13
C MET A 456 -7.61 -27.42 -3.71
N GLY A 457 -7.77 -26.44 -2.83
CA GLY A 457 -7.30 -26.45 -1.44
C GLY A 457 -6.43 -25.24 -1.12
N TRP A 458 -6.46 -24.81 0.14
CA TRP A 458 -5.65 -23.67 0.60
C TRP A 458 -4.15 -23.97 0.58
N ASP A 459 -3.75 -25.23 0.76
CA ASP A 459 -2.34 -25.63 0.67
C ASP A 459 -1.73 -25.26 -0.68
N CYS A 460 -2.49 -25.45 -1.79
CA CYS A 460 -2.05 -25.06 -3.12
C CYS A 460 -1.82 -23.55 -3.25
N VAL A 461 -2.66 -22.75 -2.58
CA VAL A 461 -2.46 -21.27 -2.51
C VAL A 461 -1.17 -20.95 -1.77
N PHE A 462 -0.91 -21.57 -0.62
CA PHE A 462 0.32 -21.34 0.13
C PHE A 462 1.57 -21.79 -0.64
N TYR A 463 1.53 -22.91 -1.36
CA TYR A 463 2.63 -23.33 -2.25
C TYR A 463 2.90 -22.30 -3.35
N MET A 464 1.86 -21.72 -3.93
CA MET A 464 1.98 -20.61 -4.90
C MET A 464 2.68 -19.39 -4.26
N LEU A 465 2.29 -19.01 -3.03
CA LEU A 465 2.88 -17.87 -2.32
C LEU A 465 4.35 -18.11 -1.97
N MET A 466 4.70 -19.31 -1.49
CA MET A 466 6.10 -19.69 -1.21
C MET A 466 6.95 -19.70 -2.48
N ALA A 467 6.40 -20.19 -3.59
CA ALA A 467 7.08 -20.15 -4.89
C ALA A 467 7.30 -18.70 -5.37
N ALA A 468 6.33 -17.81 -5.14
CA ALA A 468 6.45 -16.38 -5.45
C ALA A 468 7.56 -15.72 -4.61
N ASP A 469 7.65 -15.97 -3.31
CA ASP A 469 8.74 -15.47 -2.47
C ASP A 469 10.12 -15.99 -2.95
N GLY A 470 10.19 -17.27 -3.34
CA GLY A 470 11.39 -17.85 -3.94
C GLY A 470 11.80 -17.14 -5.24
N CYS A 471 10.85 -16.85 -6.13
CA CYS A 471 11.09 -16.08 -7.35
C CYS A 471 11.57 -14.65 -7.02
N ALA A 472 10.96 -13.98 -6.04
CA ALA A 472 11.38 -12.66 -5.59
C ALA A 472 12.87 -12.65 -5.15
N CYS A 473 13.28 -13.66 -4.37
CA CYS A 473 14.67 -13.84 -3.96
C CYS A 473 15.63 -14.06 -5.14
N LEU A 474 15.22 -14.87 -6.13
CA LEU A 474 16.05 -15.14 -7.31
C LEU A 474 16.36 -13.87 -8.09
N PHE A 475 15.38 -12.97 -8.27
CA PHE A 475 15.62 -11.69 -8.95
C PHE A 475 16.55 -10.75 -8.17
N LEU A 476 16.62 -10.84 -6.85
CA LEU A 476 17.55 -10.05 -6.03
C LEU A 476 18.95 -10.68 -5.91
N SER A 477 19.14 -11.94 -6.27
CA SER A 477 20.37 -12.71 -6.03
C SER A 477 21.64 -12.00 -6.50
N ARG A 478 21.62 -11.38 -7.69
CA ARG A 478 22.73 -10.61 -8.25
C ARG A 478 23.06 -9.38 -7.39
N LEU A 479 22.03 -8.63 -6.96
CA LEU A 479 22.23 -7.43 -6.15
C LEU A 479 22.73 -7.80 -4.75
N ILE A 480 22.17 -8.85 -4.14
CA ILE A 480 22.63 -9.40 -2.86
C ILE A 480 24.11 -9.80 -2.94
N TYR A 481 24.49 -10.53 -3.99
CA TYR A 481 25.88 -10.93 -4.18
C TYR A 481 26.82 -9.72 -4.27
N ASN A 482 26.43 -8.67 -4.99
CA ASN A 482 27.23 -7.45 -5.11
C ASN A 482 27.36 -6.69 -3.78
N GLU A 483 26.28 -6.59 -2.99
CA GLU A 483 26.28 -5.97 -1.66
C GLU A 483 27.19 -6.74 -0.70
N LEU A 484 27.05 -8.07 -0.63
CA LEU A 484 27.86 -8.94 0.24
C LEU A 484 29.36 -8.89 -0.14
N LYS A 485 29.65 -8.90 -1.45
CA LYS A 485 31.04 -8.76 -1.94
C LYS A 485 31.63 -7.40 -1.53
N GLY A 486 30.85 -6.34 -1.59
CA GLY A 486 31.27 -5.01 -1.14
C GLY A 486 31.62 -4.99 0.36
N TRP A 487 30.83 -5.63 1.20
CA TRP A 487 31.09 -5.74 2.64
C TRP A 487 32.36 -6.58 2.94
N CYS A 488 32.55 -7.68 2.24
CA CYS A 488 33.77 -8.50 2.40
C CYS A 488 35.03 -7.72 2.02
N CYS A 489 34.98 -6.93 0.92
CA CYS A 489 36.11 -6.11 0.49
C CYS A 489 36.43 -4.98 1.48
N ALA A 490 35.38 -4.33 2.03
CA ALA A 490 35.53 -3.27 3.04
C ALA A 490 36.12 -3.81 4.37
N GLY A 491 35.68 -5.01 4.81
CA GLY A 491 36.20 -5.65 6.01
C GLY A 491 37.68 -6.05 5.89
N VAL A 492 38.14 -6.44 4.71
CA VAL A 492 39.54 -6.76 4.43
C VAL A 492 40.42 -5.48 4.37
N ALA A 493 39.89 -4.36 3.90
CA ALA A 493 40.61 -3.07 3.90
C ALA A 493 40.78 -2.52 5.32
N GLY A 494 39.76 -2.56 6.16
CA GLY A 494 39.82 -2.11 7.56
C GLY A 494 40.69 -2.99 8.48
N SER A 495 40.99 -4.24 8.08
CA SER A 495 41.89 -5.15 8.82
C SER A 495 43.37 -4.97 8.48
N LYS A 496 43.72 -4.12 7.47
CA LYS A 496 45.09 -3.80 7.11
C LYS A 496 45.64 -2.53 7.75
N ASP A 497 44.76 -1.77 8.43
CA ASP A 497 45.10 -0.50 9.10
C ASP A 497 45.08 -0.66 10.65
N LEU A 498 45.04 -1.88 11.18
CA LEU A 498 45.25 -2.28 12.59
C LEU A 498 46.55 -3.09 12.68
#